data_a278fcb4badf644f4ffaeeae9e2c361d
#
_entry.id   a278fcb4badf644f4ffaeeae9e2c361d
#
_cell.length_a   1.000
_cell.length_b   1.000
_cell.length_c   1.000
_cell.angle_alpha   90.00
_cell.angle_beta   90.00
_cell.angle_gamma   90.00
#
_symmetry.space_group_name_H-M   'P 1'
#
loop_
_entity.id
_entity.type
_entity.pdbx_description
1 polymer ?
#
loop_
_entity_poly.entity_id
_entity_poly.type
_entity_poly.pdbx_seq_one_letter_code
_entity_poly.pdbx_strand_id
1 'polypeptide(L)'
;MSAAPEPAAVGERALLRAEEAVVLIDRKERTYLRVLRRGRSISVHGAPLACDALIGRAEGSTVETASGEPLLVLRPTYAQLIPSLPRRAQPIYPKDVGPILLWGDIGPGAHVVEVGTGPGALTIALLRAVGPTGRLASYEAREDFAALARDNIARYHGPAPNWTLRTADAFAGLEERQVDRLVVDLAEPWRLLDTAAAALRPGAVVTAFVPTVLQVKQAVDGFRQHGTFGAVESLETLVRFWHVRERSVRPEHRMVAHTGFLVFARRLAPARER
;
A
#
# COMPACT_ATOMS: atom_id res chain seq x y z
N MET A 1 23.66 -40.86 -9.64
CA MET A 1 22.28 -40.35 -9.61
C MET A 1 22.02 -39.91 -8.17
N SER A 2 22.10 -38.62 -7.90
CA SER A 2 21.77 -38.08 -6.57
C SER A 2 20.25 -38.11 -6.41
N ALA A 3 19.77 -38.74 -5.34
CA ALA A 3 18.36 -38.73 -5.00
C ALA A 3 17.91 -37.29 -4.78
N ALA A 4 16.78 -36.90 -5.37
CA ALA A 4 16.18 -35.61 -5.07
C ALA A 4 15.91 -35.54 -3.56
N PRO A 5 16.16 -34.38 -2.91
CA PRO A 5 15.88 -34.21 -1.48
C PRO A 5 14.40 -34.47 -1.22
N GLU A 6 14.09 -35.19 -0.15
CA GLU A 6 12.72 -35.38 0.32
C GLU A 6 12.06 -33.98 0.54
N PRO A 7 10.80 -33.78 0.12
CA PRO A 7 10.12 -32.53 0.33
C PRO A 7 10.00 -32.25 1.85
N ALA A 8 10.57 -31.14 2.29
CA ALA A 8 10.44 -30.69 3.67
C ALA A 8 8.97 -30.61 4.07
N ALA A 9 8.64 -31.00 5.29
CA ALA A 9 7.28 -30.91 5.82
C ALA A 9 6.73 -29.48 5.68
N VAL A 10 5.56 -29.31 5.06
CA VAL A 10 4.91 -28.02 4.87
C VAL A 10 4.48 -27.50 6.24
N GLY A 11 5.13 -26.45 6.73
CA GLY A 11 4.77 -25.82 8.01
C GLY A 11 3.35 -25.23 7.97
N GLU A 12 2.68 -25.17 9.10
CA GLU A 12 1.30 -24.64 9.22
C GLU A 12 1.09 -23.24 8.61
N ARG A 13 2.12 -22.40 8.58
CA ARG A 13 2.08 -21.06 7.96
C ARG A 13 1.92 -21.12 6.44
N ALA A 14 2.30 -22.20 5.81
CA ALA A 14 2.18 -22.36 4.36
C ALA A 14 0.79 -22.86 3.95
N LEU A 15 -0.06 -23.29 4.89
CA LEU A 15 -1.41 -23.73 4.57
C LEU A 15 -2.38 -22.56 4.43
N LEU A 16 -3.16 -22.56 3.36
CA LEU A 16 -4.18 -21.57 3.08
C LEU A 16 -5.34 -21.71 4.07
N ARG A 17 -5.87 -20.58 4.56
CA ARG A 17 -6.91 -20.56 5.57
C ARG A 17 -8.20 -19.93 5.03
N ALA A 18 -9.32 -20.22 5.71
CA ALA A 18 -10.54 -19.46 5.46
C ALA A 18 -10.35 -17.97 5.79
N GLU A 19 -11.09 -17.12 5.08
CA GLU A 19 -11.05 -15.64 5.11
C GLU A 19 -9.73 -15.03 4.59
N GLU A 20 -8.78 -15.83 4.13
CA GLU A 20 -7.56 -15.31 3.49
C GLU A 20 -7.83 -14.88 2.04
N ALA A 21 -7.13 -13.84 1.60
CA ALA A 21 -7.03 -13.48 0.20
C ALA A 21 -6.01 -14.38 -0.52
N VAL A 22 -6.38 -14.86 -1.70
CA VAL A 22 -5.50 -15.61 -2.60
C VAL A 22 -5.51 -15.02 -3.99
N VAL A 23 -4.40 -15.17 -4.68
CA VAL A 23 -4.26 -14.94 -6.11
C VAL A 23 -4.23 -16.28 -6.80
N LEU A 24 -5.15 -16.48 -7.75
CA LEU A 24 -5.17 -17.61 -8.67
C LEU A 24 -4.52 -17.17 -9.97
N ILE A 25 -3.57 -17.95 -10.47
CA ILE A 25 -2.83 -17.63 -11.70
C ILE A 25 -3.06 -18.74 -12.70
N ASP A 26 -3.59 -18.41 -13.86
CA ASP A 26 -3.83 -19.37 -14.94
C ASP A 26 -2.59 -19.57 -15.85
N ARG A 27 -2.68 -20.51 -16.81
CA ARG A 27 -1.61 -20.80 -17.79
C ARG A 27 -1.22 -19.58 -18.66
N LYS A 28 -2.11 -18.60 -18.79
CA LYS A 28 -1.86 -17.34 -19.52
C LYS A 28 -1.32 -16.23 -18.61
N GLU A 29 -0.96 -16.57 -17.36
CA GLU A 29 -0.46 -15.65 -16.34
C GLU A 29 -1.47 -14.56 -15.94
N ARG A 30 -2.76 -14.77 -16.19
CA ARG A 30 -3.81 -13.86 -15.70
C ARG A 30 -4.06 -14.15 -14.23
N THR A 31 -4.21 -13.07 -13.46
CA THR A 31 -4.32 -13.12 -12.01
C THR A 31 -5.75 -12.78 -11.56
N TYR A 32 -6.25 -13.55 -10.61
CA TYR A 32 -7.59 -13.38 -10.03
C TYR A 32 -7.50 -13.33 -8.52
N LEU A 33 -7.67 -12.15 -7.93
CA LEU A 33 -7.75 -12.01 -6.47
C LEU A 33 -9.11 -12.51 -5.98
N ARG A 34 -9.09 -13.42 -5.01
CA ARG A 34 -10.28 -13.97 -4.37
C ARG A 34 -10.07 -14.06 -2.86
N VAL A 35 -11.18 -14.11 -2.12
CA VAL A 35 -11.15 -14.41 -0.67
C VAL A 35 -11.77 -15.79 -0.47
N LEU A 36 -11.07 -16.65 0.26
CA LEU A 36 -11.51 -18.00 0.55
C LEU A 36 -12.57 -17.97 1.65
N ARG A 37 -13.76 -18.50 1.38
CA ARG A 37 -14.85 -18.60 2.35
C ARG A 37 -15.37 -20.02 2.40
N ARG A 38 -15.45 -20.59 3.60
CA ARG A 38 -16.00 -21.94 3.79
C ARG A 38 -17.41 -22.07 3.19
N GLY A 39 -17.67 -23.19 2.51
CA GLY A 39 -18.95 -23.45 1.89
C GLY A 39 -19.30 -22.55 0.69
N ARG A 40 -18.37 -21.74 0.20
CA ARG A 40 -18.56 -20.88 -0.98
C ARG A 40 -17.76 -21.34 -2.16
N SER A 41 -18.22 -20.99 -3.34
CA SER A 41 -17.47 -21.15 -4.58
C SER A 41 -17.09 -19.79 -5.14
N ILE A 42 -15.91 -19.73 -5.78
CA ILE A 42 -15.40 -18.60 -6.53
C ILE A 42 -15.43 -18.93 -8.02
N SER A 43 -15.68 -17.94 -8.86
CA SER A 43 -15.66 -18.13 -10.31
C SER A 43 -14.32 -17.72 -10.89
N VAL A 44 -13.73 -18.61 -11.71
CA VAL A 44 -12.56 -18.32 -12.54
C VAL A 44 -12.90 -18.73 -13.98
N HIS A 45 -12.86 -17.79 -14.93
CA HIS A 45 -13.28 -18.02 -16.33
C HIS A 45 -14.69 -18.59 -16.48
N GLY A 46 -15.61 -18.25 -15.58
CA GLY A 46 -16.96 -18.80 -15.60
C GLY A 46 -17.10 -20.20 -14.99
N ALA A 47 -15.98 -20.90 -14.71
CA ALA A 47 -15.99 -22.17 -14.03
C ALA A 47 -15.99 -21.98 -12.51
N PRO A 48 -16.85 -22.69 -11.76
CA PRO A 48 -16.85 -22.65 -10.31
C PRO A 48 -15.65 -23.44 -9.75
N LEU A 49 -15.06 -22.90 -8.67
CA LEU A 49 -14.06 -23.54 -7.85
C LEU A 49 -14.45 -23.43 -6.38
N ALA A 50 -14.66 -24.55 -5.71
CA ALA A 50 -15.03 -24.53 -4.30
C ALA A 50 -13.86 -23.99 -3.44
N CYS A 51 -14.13 -23.04 -2.56
CA CYS A 51 -13.12 -22.52 -1.63
C CYS A 51 -12.56 -23.61 -0.69
N ASP A 52 -13.41 -24.56 -0.30
CA ASP A 52 -13.02 -25.68 0.55
C ASP A 52 -12.00 -26.61 -0.11
N ALA A 53 -11.90 -26.64 -1.45
CA ALA A 53 -10.86 -27.35 -2.18
C ALA A 53 -9.48 -26.67 -2.05
N LEU A 54 -9.44 -25.39 -1.65
CA LEU A 54 -8.23 -24.58 -1.48
C LEU A 54 -7.81 -24.46 -0.02
N ILE A 55 -8.77 -24.40 0.88
CA ILE A 55 -8.52 -24.27 2.32
C ILE A 55 -7.80 -25.52 2.84
N GLY A 56 -6.68 -25.33 3.54
CA GLY A 56 -5.82 -26.40 4.02
C GLY A 56 -4.78 -26.89 3.01
N ARG A 57 -4.80 -26.42 1.75
CA ARG A 57 -3.71 -26.68 0.81
C ARG A 57 -2.50 -25.81 1.08
N ALA A 58 -1.36 -26.29 0.66
CA ALA A 58 -0.13 -25.51 0.70
C ALA A 58 -0.19 -24.36 -0.33
N GLU A 59 0.26 -23.19 0.07
CA GLU A 59 0.55 -22.09 -0.86
C GLU A 59 1.57 -22.56 -1.91
N GLY A 60 1.40 -22.12 -3.16
CA GLY A 60 2.20 -22.60 -4.29
C GLY A 60 1.69 -23.90 -4.92
N SER A 61 0.60 -24.48 -4.42
CA SER A 61 -0.02 -25.66 -5.04
C SER A 61 -0.79 -25.29 -6.30
N THR A 62 -0.95 -26.27 -7.18
CA THR A 62 -1.84 -26.18 -8.35
C THR A 62 -3.15 -26.89 -8.04
N VAL A 63 -4.27 -26.27 -8.42
CA VAL A 63 -5.61 -26.84 -8.36
C VAL A 63 -6.25 -26.77 -9.74
N GLU A 64 -7.20 -27.64 -10.00
CA GLU A 64 -7.93 -27.63 -11.27
C GLU A 64 -9.34 -27.09 -11.08
N THR A 65 -9.79 -26.28 -12.02
CA THR A 65 -11.21 -25.90 -12.11
C THR A 65 -12.07 -27.09 -12.55
N ALA A 66 -13.37 -26.95 -12.46
CA ALA A 66 -14.30 -27.99 -12.96
C ALA A 66 -14.12 -28.27 -14.46
N SER A 67 -13.53 -27.34 -15.23
CA SER A 67 -13.19 -27.55 -16.65
C SER A 67 -11.79 -28.11 -16.89
N GLY A 68 -11.05 -28.52 -15.84
CA GLY A 68 -9.69 -29.08 -15.95
C GLY A 68 -8.60 -28.03 -16.18
N GLU A 69 -8.89 -26.72 -16.03
CA GLU A 69 -7.88 -25.69 -16.15
C GLU A 69 -7.05 -25.60 -14.85
N PRO A 70 -5.72 -25.77 -14.92
CA PRO A 70 -4.90 -25.64 -13.74
C PRO A 70 -4.69 -24.18 -13.34
N LEU A 71 -4.75 -23.93 -12.05
CA LEU A 71 -4.53 -22.66 -11.42
C LEU A 71 -3.46 -22.78 -10.33
N LEU A 72 -2.41 -21.99 -10.40
CA LEU A 72 -1.47 -21.80 -9.31
C LEU A 72 -2.11 -20.92 -8.24
N VAL A 73 -2.02 -21.34 -6.98
CA VAL A 73 -2.63 -20.65 -5.84
C VAL A 73 -1.56 -20.07 -4.94
N LEU A 74 -1.56 -18.75 -4.76
CA LEU A 74 -0.61 -18.01 -3.93
C LEU A 74 -1.33 -17.00 -3.04
N ARG A 75 -0.72 -16.61 -1.94
CA ARG A 75 -1.11 -15.37 -1.25
C ARG A 75 -0.69 -14.17 -2.11
N PRO A 76 -1.51 -13.11 -2.19
CA PRO A 76 -1.15 -11.94 -2.98
C PRO A 76 0.05 -11.23 -2.35
N THR A 77 1.00 -10.84 -3.18
CA THR A 77 1.94 -9.79 -2.81
C THR A 77 1.18 -8.48 -2.63
N TYR A 78 1.77 -7.52 -1.91
CA TYR A 78 1.17 -6.20 -1.77
C TYR A 78 0.90 -5.53 -3.14
N ALA A 79 1.84 -5.67 -4.09
CA ALA A 79 1.69 -5.13 -5.44
C ALA A 79 0.51 -5.74 -6.22
N GLN A 80 0.17 -7.00 -5.96
CA GLN A 80 -0.99 -7.68 -6.57
C GLN A 80 -2.30 -7.30 -5.85
N LEU A 81 -2.20 -7.02 -4.55
CA LEU A 81 -3.35 -6.66 -3.72
C LEU A 81 -3.92 -5.29 -4.06
N ILE A 82 -3.07 -4.25 -4.10
CA ILE A 82 -3.48 -2.84 -4.24
C ILE A 82 -4.42 -2.58 -5.43
N PRO A 83 -4.11 -3.00 -6.68
CA PRO A 83 -4.99 -2.75 -7.81
C PRO A 83 -6.36 -3.44 -7.70
N SER A 84 -6.45 -4.45 -6.85
CA SER A 84 -7.62 -5.32 -6.70
C SER A 84 -8.45 -5.04 -5.44
N LEU A 85 -8.00 -4.12 -4.59
CA LEU A 85 -8.76 -3.72 -3.40
C LEU A 85 -10.14 -3.16 -3.79
N PRO A 86 -11.20 -3.47 -3.02
CA PRO A 86 -12.44 -2.72 -3.11
C PRO A 86 -12.18 -1.23 -2.94
N ARG A 87 -12.57 -0.41 -3.93
CA ARG A 87 -12.23 1.01 -3.95
C ARG A 87 -13.29 1.83 -4.67
N ARG A 88 -13.43 3.09 -4.25
CA ARG A 88 -14.26 4.12 -4.88
C ARG A 88 -13.41 5.29 -5.40
N ALA A 89 -12.10 5.27 -5.15
CA ALA A 89 -11.11 6.23 -5.63
C ALA A 89 -9.87 5.50 -6.13
N GLN A 90 -9.00 6.20 -6.86
CA GLN A 90 -7.71 5.67 -7.28
C GLN A 90 -6.79 5.57 -6.06
N PRO A 91 -6.21 4.39 -5.79
CA PRO A 91 -5.19 4.25 -4.75
C PRO A 91 -3.84 4.74 -5.27
N ILE A 92 -2.93 5.06 -4.37
CA ILE A 92 -1.51 5.19 -4.73
C ILE A 92 -1.02 3.83 -5.22
N TYR A 93 -0.43 3.81 -6.41
CA TYR A 93 0.02 2.57 -7.04
C TYR A 93 1.29 2.02 -6.38
N PRO A 94 1.52 0.70 -6.44
CA PRO A 94 2.71 0.07 -5.84
C PRO A 94 4.04 0.69 -6.25
N LYS A 95 4.15 1.20 -7.49
CA LYS A 95 5.36 1.87 -7.97
C LYS A 95 5.71 3.14 -7.19
N ASP A 96 4.69 3.83 -6.64
CA ASP A 96 4.85 5.06 -5.87
C ASP A 96 4.97 4.78 -4.38
N VAL A 97 4.38 3.69 -3.89
CA VAL A 97 4.48 3.27 -2.48
C VAL A 97 5.93 2.97 -2.08
N GLY A 98 6.71 2.31 -2.94
CA GLY A 98 8.13 2.04 -2.67
C GLY A 98 8.91 3.32 -2.35
N PRO A 99 8.91 4.32 -3.22
CA PRO A 99 9.51 5.62 -2.94
C PRO A 99 8.94 6.34 -1.71
N ILE A 100 7.63 6.29 -1.45
CA ILE A 100 7.05 6.86 -0.22
C ILE A 100 7.72 6.26 1.02
N LEU A 101 7.89 4.94 1.04
CA LEU A 101 8.52 4.27 2.19
C LEU A 101 10.01 4.59 2.28
N LEU A 102 10.74 4.57 1.15
CA LEU A 102 12.18 4.71 1.15
C LEU A 102 12.64 6.17 1.35
N TRP A 103 12.15 7.11 0.53
CA TRP A 103 12.49 8.53 0.66
C TRP A 103 11.77 9.20 1.84
N GLY A 104 10.59 8.69 2.20
CA GLY A 104 9.91 9.08 3.45
C GLY A 104 10.59 8.53 4.70
N ASP A 105 11.58 7.62 4.55
CA ASP A 105 12.31 6.95 5.64
C ASP A 105 11.35 6.31 6.66
N ILE A 106 10.35 5.58 6.14
CA ILE A 106 9.32 4.92 6.94
C ILE A 106 9.73 3.49 7.21
N GLY A 107 10.04 3.18 8.45
CA GLY A 107 10.54 1.87 8.87
C GLY A 107 10.04 1.44 10.25
N PRO A 108 10.54 0.30 10.75
CA PRO A 108 10.09 -0.27 12.02
C PRO A 108 10.23 0.70 13.19
N GLY A 109 9.18 0.81 14.00
CA GLY A 109 9.14 1.67 15.18
C GLY A 109 8.76 3.14 14.90
N ALA A 110 8.64 3.56 13.64
CA ALA A 110 8.30 4.94 13.31
C ALA A 110 6.88 5.31 13.77
N HIS A 111 6.71 6.55 14.25
CA HIS A 111 5.42 7.19 14.48
C HIS A 111 5.02 7.95 13.22
N VAL A 112 4.01 7.45 12.53
CA VAL A 112 3.56 7.95 11.23
C VAL A 112 2.15 8.52 11.32
N VAL A 113 1.91 9.65 10.65
CA VAL A 113 0.57 10.15 10.37
C VAL A 113 0.33 10.08 8.86
N GLU A 114 -0.82 9.56 8.49
CA GLU A 114 -1.34 9.52 7.12
C GLU A 114 -2.55 10.45 7.02
N VAL A 115 -2.58 11.29 6.00
CA VAL A 115 -3.72 12.18 5.72
C VAL A 115 -4.23 11.86 4.32
N GLY A 116 -5.53 11.55 4.23
CA GLY A 116 -6.16 11.06 3.01
C GLY A 116 -6.07 9.54 2.91
N THR A 117 -6.68 8.85 3.88
CA THR A 117 -6.65 7.37 3.97
C THR A 117 -7.28 6.68 2.76
N GLY A 118 -8.35 7.27 2.21
CA GLY A 118 -9.09 6.69 1.10
C GLY A 118 -9.54 5.26 1.40
N PRO A 119 -9.35 4.29 0.47
CA PRO A 119 -9.72 2.88 0.70
C PRO A 119 -8.73 2.13 1.62
N GLY A 120 -7.72 2.77 2.20
CA GLY A 120 -6.74 2.14 3.09
C GLY A 120 -5.60 1.40 2.36
N ALA A 121 -5.40 1.66 1.08
CA ALA A 121 -4.35 1.00 0.30
C ALA A 121 -2.95 1.36 0.84
N LEU A 122 -2.63 2.64 0.94
CA LEU A 122 -1.36 3.09 1.50
C LEU A 122 -1.24 2.72 2.97
N THR A 123 -2.33 2.81 3.74
CA THR A 123 -2.38 2.42 5.16
C THR A 123 -1.83 1.02 5.40
N ILE A 124 -2.19 0.03 4.55
CA ILE A 124 -1.66 -1.34 4.64
C ILE A 124 -0.14 -1.36 4.46
N ALA A 125 0.40 -0.58 3.53
CA ALA A 125 1.85 -0.49 3.32
C ALA A 125 2.55 0.13 4.52
N LEU A 126 2.00 1.23 5.04
CA LEU A 126 2.53 1.94 6.20
C LEU A 126 2.52 1.03 7.44
N LEU A 127 1.43 0.31 7.71
CA LEU A 127 1.35 -0.65 8.82
C LEU A 127 2.40 -1.76 8.72
N ARG A 128 2.60 -2.30 7.51
CA ARG A 128 3.64 -3.31 7.26
C ARG A 128 5.04 -2.76 7.47
N ALA A 129 5.28 -1.51 7.08
CA ALA A 129 6.57 -0.85 7.21
C ALA A 129 6.93 -0.50 8.66
N VAL A 130 5.98 0.10 9.41
CA VAL A 130 6.23 0.50 10.80
C VAL A 130 6.30 -0.69 11.75
N GLY A 131 5.70 -1.83 11.35
CA GLY A 131 5.68 -3.05 12.16
C GLY A 131 4.96 -2.88 13.51
N PRO A 132 5.02 -3.90 14.39
CA PRO A 132 4.24 -3.92 15.63
C PRO A 132 4.72 -2.90 16.68
N THR A 133 5.95 -2.39 16.56
CA THR A 133 6.53 -1.40 17.49
C THR A 133 6.30 0.05 17.05
N GLY A 134 5.92 0.28 15.78
CA GLY A 134 5.56 1.60 15.27
C GLY A 134 4.11 1.96 15.54
N ARG A 135 3.75 3.19 15.21
CA ARG A 135 2.38 3.72 15.37
C ARG A 135 1.95 4.39 14.08
N LEU A 136 0.68 4.19 13.71
CA LEU A 136 0.08 4.85 12.56
C LEU A 136 -1.23 5.51 12.97
N ALA A 137 -1.37 6.80 12.74
CA ALA A 137 -2.64 7.51 12.80
C ALA A 137 -3.02 7.93 11.37
N SER A 138 -4.23 7.58 10.95
CA SER A 138 -4.75 7.92 9.62
C SER A 138 -5.95 8.83 9.74
N TYR A 139 -6.00 9.86 8.91
CA TYR A 139 -7.10 10.85 8.84
C TYR A 139 -7.85 10.71 7.53
N GLU A 140 -9.18 10.59 7.66
CA GLU A 140 -10.11 10.56 6.54
C GLU A 140 -11.33 11.40 6.87
N ALA A 141 -11.63 12.41 6.06
CA ALA A 141 -12.76 13.30 6.32
C ALA A 141 -14.12 12.66 6.00
N ARG A 142 -14.13 11.64 5.13
CA ARG A 142 -15.35 11.00 4.62
C ARG A 142 -15.60 9.67 5.34
N GLU A 143 -16.74 9.56 6.03
CA GLU A 143 -17.08 8.33 6.77
C GLU A 143 -17.21 7.10 5.85
N ASP A 144 -17.72 7.24 4.63
CA ASP A 144 -17.83 6.12 3.68
C ASP A 144 -16.46 5.55 3.26
N PHE A 145 -15.44 6.38 3.15
CA PHE A 145 -14.05 5.93 2.94
C PHE A 145 -13.43 5.38 4.22
N ALA A 146 -13.66 6.02 5.36
CA ALA A 146 -13.17 5.53 6.63
C ALA A 146 -13.71 4.12 6.94
N ALA A 147 -14.99 3.86 6.70
CA ALA A 147 -15.60 2.54 6.82
C ALA A 147 -14.95 1.53 5.86
N LEU A 148 -14.76 1.92 4.59
CA LEU A 148 -14.11 1.07 3.59
C LEU A 148 -12.65 0.75 3.97
N ALA A 149 -11.92 1.72 4.52
CA ALA A 149 -10.55 1.50 5.00
C ALA A 149 -10.53 0.48 6.15
N ARG A 150 -11.43 0.61 7.15
CA ARG A 150 -11.54 -0.36 8.25
C ARG A 150 -11.77 -1.78 7.74
N ASP A 151 -12.70 -1.95 6.79
CA ASP A 151 -13.01 -3.25 6.20
C ASP A 151 -11.80 -3.82 5.43
N ASN A 152 -11.12 -2.99 4.64
CA ASN A 152 -9.97 -3.43 3.87
C ASN A 152 -8.79 -3.78 4.78
N ILE A 153 -8.51 -2.98 5.82
CA ILE A 153 -7.44 -3.28 6.79
C ILE A 153 -7.75 -4.60 7.51
N ALA A 154 -8.96 -4.75 8.07
CA ALA A 154 -9.36 -5.97 8.77
C ALA A 154 -9.22 -7.21 7.88
N ARG A 155 -9.54 -7.10 6.58
CA ARG A 155 -9.52 -8.22 5.63
C ARG A 155 -8.15 -8.54 5.08
N TYR A 156 -7.34 -7.53 4.77
CA TYR A 156 -6.11 -7.72 3.97
C TYR A 156 -4.82 -7.51 4.76
N HIS A 157 -4.90 -6.86 5.92
CA HIS A 157 -3.79 -6.74 6.86
C HIS A 157 -4.04 -7.64 8.10
N GLY A 158 -5.26 -7.67 8.60
CA GLY A 158 -5.63 -8.31 9.86
C GLY A 158 -5.55 -7.35 11.05
N PRO A 159 -5.39 -7.86 12.28
CA PRO A 159 -5.33 -7.05 13.49
C PRO A 159 -4.21 -5.98 13.41
N ALA A 160 -4.57 -4.73 13.69
CA ALA A 160 -3.66 -3.59 13.69
C ALA A 160 -3.85 -2.76 14.97
N PRO A 161 -3.42 -3.27 16.16
CA PRO A 161 -3.63 -2.59 17.44
C PRO A 161 -2.84 -1.27 17.55
N ASN A 162 -1.87 -1.06 16.69
CA ASN A 162 -1.04 0.14 16.59
C ASN A 162 -1.53 1.13 15.53
N TRP A 163 -2.75 0.95 15.02
CA TRP A 163 -3.41 1.84 14.08
C TRP A 163 -4.61 2.54 14.69
N THR A 164 -4.68 3.85 14.47
CA THR A 164 -5.84 4.68 14.83
C THR A 164 -6.36 5.35 13.57
N LEU A 165 -7.63 5.13 13.22
CA LEU A 165 -8.31 5.87 12.14
C LEU A 165 -9.23 6.93 12.73
N ARG A 166 -9.00 8.18 12.34
CA ARG A 166 -9.78 9.35 12.72
C ARG A 166 -10.64 9.79 11.54
N THR A 167 -11.95 9.77 11.73
CA THR A 167 -12.88 10.37 10.76
C THR A 167 -12.96 11.87 11.06
N ALA A 168 -12.01 12.62 10.52
CA ALA A 168 -11.83 14.04 10.80
C ALA A 168 -11.16 14.76 9.62
N ASP A 169 -11.43 16.06 9.51
CA ASP A 169 -10.72 16.93 8.58
C ASP A 169 -9.35 17.31 9.14
N ALA A 170 -8.29 16.83 8.50
CA ALA A 170 -6.92 17.12 8.90
C ALA A 170 -6.54 18.60 8.78
N PHE A 171 -7.25 19.38 7.97
CA PHE A 171 -7.06 20.84 7.90
C PHE A 171 -7.48 21.55 9.20
N ALA A 172 -8.35 20.95 9.98
CA ALA A 172 -8.72 21.49 11.30
C ALA A 172 -7.66 21.23 12.38
N GLY A 173 -6.69 20.36 12.12
CA GLY A 173 -5.59 20.03 13.00
C GLY A 173 -5.32 18.54 13.09
N LEU A 174 -4.11 18.20 13.55
CA LEU A 174 -3.72 16.83 13.90
C LEU A 174 -3.61 16.73 15.42
N GLU A 175 -4.06 15.63 16.01
CA GLU A 175 -3.95 15.40 17.46
C GLU A 175 -2.54 14.94 17.85
N GLU A 176 -1.86 14.24 16.94
CA GLU A 176 -0.55 13.67 17.15
C GLU A 176 0.53 14.76 17.30
N ARG A 177 1.52 14.45 18.13
CA ARG A 177 2.72 15.31 18.35
C ARG A 177 3.96 14.47 18.29
N GLN A 178 5.11 15.12 18.05
CA GLN A 178 6.40 14.46 17.91
C GLN A 178 6.41 13.34 16.87
N VAL A 179 5.68 13.57 15.78
CA VAL A 179 5.51 12.62 14.67
C VAL A 179 6.82 12.53 13.89
N ASP A 180 7.22 11.31 13.54
CA ASP A 180 8.43 11.06 12.76
C ASP A 180 8.22 11.32 11.28
N ARG A 181 7.06 10.91 10.74
CA ARG A 181 6.75 10.93 9.31
C ARG A 181 5.29 11.33 9.07
N LEU A 182 5.08 12.21 8.13
CA LEU A 182 3.75 12.60 7.67
C LEU A 182 3.61 12.28 6.18
N VAL A 183 2.60 11.52 5.81
CA VAL A 183 2.27 11.24 4.41
C VAL A 183 0.93 11.88 4.08
N VAL A 184 0.88 12.66 3.00
CA VAL A 184 -0.29 13.44 2.60
C VAL A 184 -0.70 13.04 1.19
N ASP A 185 -1.89 12.45 1.07
CA ASP A 185 -2.57 12.14 -0.20
C ASP A 185 -3.81 13.03 -0.33
N LEU A 186 -3.59 14.32 -0.48
CA LEU A 186 -4.62 15.32 -0.70
C LEU A 186 -4.28 16.22 -1.89
N ALA A 187 -5.32 16.79 -2.50
CA ALA A 187 -5.16 17.68 -3.66
C ALA A 187 -4.35 18.95 -3.36
N GLU A 188 -4.38 19.46 -2.12
CA GLU A 188 -3.78 20.74 -1.72
C GLU A 188 -2.90 20.59 -0.46
N PRO A 189 -1.80 19.79 -0.50
CA PRO A 189 -0.99 19.50 0.68
C PRO A 189 -0.35 20.76 1.30
N TRP A 190 -0.16 21.83 0.54
CA TRP A 190 0.38 23.10 1.04
C TRP A 190 -0.52 23.79 2.07
N ARG A 191 -1.81 23.43 2.14
CA ARG A 191 -2.72 23.96 3.16
C ARG A 191 -2.54 23.31 4.54
N LEU A 192 -1.78 22.21 4.61
CA LEU A 192 -1.50 21.50 5.87
C LEU A 192 -0.20 21.93 6.54
N LEU A 193 0.53 22.92 6.02
CA LEU A 193 1.89 23.19 6.48
C LEU A 193 1.97 23.64 7.94
N ASP A 194 1.07 24.52 8.40
CA ASP A 194 0.99 24.93 9.81
C ASP A 194 0.68 23.75 10.72
N THR A 195 -0.31 22.95 10.35
CA THR A 195 -0.72 21.73 11.07
C THR A 195 0.42 20.71 11.11
N ALA A 196 1.10 20.49 9.97
CA ALA A 196 2.26 19.60 9.87
C ALA A 196 3.42 20.10 10.74
N ALA A 197 3.70 21.42 10.72
CA ALA A 197 4.77 22.01 11.54
C ALA A 197 4.53 21.84 13.04
N ALA A 198 3.25 21.89 13.48
CA ALA A 198 2.87 21.70 14.88
C ALA A 198 2.92 20.22 15.32
N ALA A 199 2.66 19.27 14.42
CA ALA A 199 2.63 17.85 14.73
C ALA A 199 4.03 17.20 14.68
N LEU A 200 4.87 17.62 13.73
CA LEU A 200 6.14 16.98 13.42
C LEU A 200 7.27 17.40 14.37
N ARG A 201 8.09 16.44 14.77
CA ARG A 201 9.36 16.75 15.45
C ARG A 201 10.38 17.36 14.49
N PRO A 202 11.37 18.10 14.97
CA PRO A 202 12.50 18.53 14.15
C PRO A 202 13.18 17.34 13.47
N GLY A 203 13.53 17.49 12.19
CA GLY A 203 14.13 16.44 11.38
C GLY A 203 13.15 15.43 10.78
N ALA A 204 11.87 15.47 11.14
CA ALA A 204 10.83 14.62 10.56
C ALA A 204 10.66 14.87 9.04
N VAL A 205 10.16 13.86 8.34
CA VAL A 205 9.89 13.94 6.88
C VAL A 205 8.40 14.13 6.62
N VAL A 206 8.08 15.05 5.73
CA VAL A 206 6.77 15.14 5.07
C VAL A 206 6.90 14.59 3.67
N THR A 207 5.95 13.75 3.28
CA THR A 207 5.78 13.25 1.91
C THR A 207 4.41 13.63 1.41
N ALA A 208 4.32 14.36 0.31
CA ALA A 208 3.07 14.68 -0.35
C ALA A 208 3.00 13.95 -1.71
N PHE A 209 1.87 13.30 -1.99
CA PHE A 209 1.54 12.74 -3.30
C PHE A 209 0.57 13.67 -4.01
N VAL A 210 0.91 14.10 -5.23
CA VAL A 210 0.10 15.02 -6.02
C VAL A 210 0.06 14.60 -7.49
N PRO A 211 -1.11 14.71 -8.16
CA PRO A 211 -1.28 14.18 -9.51
C PRO A 211 -0.72 15.06 -10.64
N THR A 212 -0.42 16.34 -10.41
CA THR A 212 -0.06 17.26 -11.51
C THR A 212 1.20 18.06 -11.23
N VAL A 213 1.91 18.44 -12.29
CA VAL A 213 3.12 19.29 -12.24
C VAL A 213 2.83 20.65 -11.57
N LEU A 214 1.66 21.23 -11.79
CA LEU A 214 1.28 22.49 -11.15
C LEU A 214 1.16 22.33 -9.62
N GLN A 215 0.62 21.21 -9.16
CA GLN A 215 0.55 20.91 -7.73
C GLN A 215 1.95 20.62 -7.14
N VAL A 216 2.87 20.00 -7.90
CA VAL A 216 4.28 19.89 -7.48
C VAL A 216 4.86 21.26 -7.23
N LYS A 217 4.69 22.18 -8.19
CA LYS A 217 5.20 23.56 -8.04
C LYS A 217 4.60 24.24 -6.80
N GLN A 218 3.28 24.16 -6.61
CA GLN A 218 2.60 24.77 -5.46
C GLN A 218 3.07 24.17 -4.14
N ALA A 219 3.23 22.84 -4.05
CA ALA A 219 3.74 22.17 -2.86
C ALA A 219 5.18 22.59 -2.54
N VAL A 220 6.07 22.60 -3.53
CA VAL A 220 7.47 23.03 -3.38
C VAL A 220 7.56 24.49 -2.94
N ASP A 221 6.80 25.39 -3.59
CA ASP A 221 6.75 26.80 -3.22
C ASP A 221 6.22 26.97 -1.80
N GLY A 222 5.14 26.27 -1.43
CA GLY A 222 4.57 26.29 -0.09
C GLY A 222 5.59 25.88 0.98
N PHE A 223 6.28 24.75 0.80
CA PHE A 223 7.31 24.29 1.74
C PHE A 223 8.44 25.33 1.89
N ARG A 224 8.91 25.91 0.79
CA ARG A 224 10.00 26.91 0.83
C ARG A 224 9.59 28.21 1.49
N GLN A 225 8.38 28.69 1.19
CA GLN A 225 7.85 29.96 1.73
C GLN A 225 7.48 29.86 3.21
N HIS A 226 7.06 28.69 3.67
CA HIS A 226 6.67 28.48 5.08
C HIS A 226 7.84 28.71 6.06
N GLY A 227 9.08 28.46 5.64
CA GLY A 227 10.29 28.74 6.44
C GLY A 227 10.60 27.71 7.53
N THR A 228 9.69 26.82 7.89
CA THR A 228 9.92 25.75 8.87
C THR A 228 10.21 24.39 8.22
N PHE A 229 10.23 24.34 6.90
CA PHE A 229 10.58 23.17 6.11
C PHE A 229 11.77 23.48 5.20
N GLY A 230 12.57 22.46 4.91
CA GLY A 230 13.71 22.54 4.01
C GLY A 230 14.04 21.20 3.39
N ALA A 231 15.18 21.11 2.67
CA ALA A 231 15.58 19.93 1.92
C ALA A 231 14.42 19.38 1.05
N VAL A 232 13.82 20.29 0.26
CA VAL A 232 12.66 19.97 -0.57
C VAL A 232 13.11 19.28 -1.84
N GLU A 233 12.63 18.07 -2.07
CA GLU A 233 12.88 17.24 -3.24
C GLU A 233 11.57 16.81 -3.87
N SER A 234 11.59 16.56 -5.18
CA SER A 234 10.43 15.99 -5.89
C SER A 234 10.87 14.96 -6.90
N LEU A 235 10.05 13.91 -7.07
CA LEU A 235 10.31 12.86 -8.03
C LEU A 235 9.01 12.31 -8.64
N GLU A 236 9.16 11.65 -9.78
CA GLU A 236 8.17 10.79 -10.40
C GLU A 236 8.76 9.39 -10.56
N THR A 237 7.96 8.35 -10.36
CA THR A 237 8.41 6.96 -10.51
C THR A 237 7.83 6.35 -11.77
N LEU A 238 8.69 5.76 -12.58
CA LEU A 238 8.31 4.98 -13.75
C LEU A 238 8.80 3.53 -13.58
N VAL A 239 7.89 2.57 -13.69
CA VAL A 239 8.21 1.13 -13.63
C VAL A 239 7.80 0.49 -14.93
N ARG A 240 8.76 -0.14 -15.59
CA ARG A 240 8.56 -0.84 -16.86
C ARG A 240 8.80 -2.32 -16.70
N PHE A 241 7.76 -3.14 -16.89
CA PHE A 241 7.88 -4.59 -16.91
C PHE A 241 8.39 -5.08 -18.26
N TRP A 242 8.99 -6.26 -18.27
CA TRP A 242 9.51 -6.93 -19.44
C TRP A 242 8.78 -8.23 -19.68
N HIS A 243 8.41 -8.48 -20.93
CA HIS A 243 7.97 -9.78 -21.42
C HIS A 243 9.20 -10.60 -21.78
N VAL A 244 9.33 -11.76 -21.14
CA VAL A 244 10.44 -12.69 -21.40
C VAL A 244 9.86 -14.09 -21.60
N ARG A 245 9.75 -14.52 -22.85
CA ARG A 245 9.32 -15.86 -23.23
C ARG A 245 10.11 -16.35 -24.43
N GLU A 246 10.77 -17.48 -24.31
CA GLU A 246 11.59 -18.09 -25.37
C GLU A 246 12.50 -17.07 -26.06
N ARG A 247 12.25 -16.75 -27.34
CA ARG A 247 12.98 -15.76 -28.13
C ARG A 247 12.40 -14.36 -28.06
N SER A 248 11.24 -14.18 -27.42
CA SER A 248 10.58 -12.89 -27.27
C SER A 248 10.99 -12.22 -25.97
N VAL A 249 11.97 -11.32 -26.06
CA VAL A 249 12.45 -10.49 -24.95
C VAL A 249 12.21 -9.03 -25.31
N ARG A 250 11.24 -8.39 -24.67
CA ARG A 250 10.82 -7.01 -24.98
C ARG A 250 10.14 -6.38 -23.78
N PRO A 251 10.06 -5.03 -23.73
CA PRO A 251 9.19 -4.36 -22.77
C PRO A 251 7.73 -4.79 -22.94
N GLU A 252 6.99 -4.84 -21.85
CA GLU A 252 5.54 -5.00 -21.91
C GLU A 252 4.91 -3.83 -22.72
N HIS A 253 3.86 -4.16 -23.49
CA HIS A 253 3.15 -3.15 -24.28
C HIS A 253 2.39 -2.14 -23.42
N ARG A 254 1.87 -2.59 -22.28
CA ARG A 254 1.13 -1.75 -21.35
C ARG A 254 2.04 -1.36 -20.21
N MET A 255 2.04 -0.07 -19.89
CA MET A 255 2.76 0.51 -18.77
C MET A 255 1.83 1.51 -18.06
N VAL A 256 1.72 1.41 -16.75
CA VAL A 256 1.17 2.49 -15.94
C VAL A 256 2.28 3.53 -15.81
N ALA A 257 2.24 4.55 -16.65
CA ALA A 257 3.29 5.57 -16.72
C ALA A 257 3.08 6.61 -15.61
N HIS A 258 2.30 7.65 -15.91
CA HIS A 258 2.01 8.69 -14.94
C HIS A 258 0.87 8.29 -14.00
N THR A 259 1.08 8.47 -12.70
CA THR A 259 0.05 8.32 -11.65
C THR A 259 0.04 9.53 -10.72
N GLY A 260 1.19 10.13 -10.49
CA GLY A 260 1.41 11.28 -9.64
C GLY A 260 2.90 11.51 -9.37
N PHE A 261 3.16 12.54 -8.64
CA PHE A 261 4.47 12.99 -8.20
C PHE A 261 4.56 12.91 -6.68
N LEU A 262 5.76 12.72 -6.17
CA LEU A 262 6.09 12.78 -4.76
C LEU A 262 6.90 14.04 -4.47
N VAL A 263 6.52 14.76 -3.42
CA VAL A 263 7.28 15.89 -2.90
C VAL A 263 7.64 15.60 -1.47
N PHE A 264 8.92 15.70 -1.14
CA PHE A 264 9.47 15.46 0.19
C PHE A 264 10.00 16.75 0.77
N ALA A 265 9.86 16.93 2.08
CA ALA A 265 10.46 18.02 2.82
C ALA A 265 10.84 17.58 4.23
N ARG A 266 11.79 18.28 4.85
CA ARG A 266 12.23 18.05 6.24
C ARG A 266 11.75 19.17 7.15
N ARG A 267 11.21 18.81 8.33
CA ARG A 267 10.89 19.76 9.38
C ARG A 267 12.19 20.30 9.98
N LEU A 268 12.41 21.61 9.88
CA LEU A 268 13.59 22.26 10.45
C LEU A 268 13.43 22.48 11.96
N ALA A 269 14.52 22.51 12.69
CA ALA A 269 14.52 22.99 14.07
C ALA A 269 14.19 24.49 14.10
N PRO A 270 13.57 25.02 15.18
CA PRO A 270 13.46 26.44 15.39
C PRO A 270 14.85 27.10 15.33
N ALA A 271 14.92 28.30 14.71
CA ALA A 271 16.15 29.06 14.77
C ALA A 271 16.51 29.32 16.24
N ARG A 272 17.78 29.13 16.61
CA ARG A 272 18.24 29.55 17.94
C ARG A 272 18.15 31.08 17.97
N GLU A 273 17.42 31.63 18.91
CA GLU A 273 17.55 33.05 19.25
C GLU A 273 19.01 33.30 19.59
N ARG A 274 19.63 34.24 18.86
CA ARG A 274 21.01 34.66 19.12
C ARG A 274 21.06 35.68 20.24
#